data_0074c524f49ce94391ab93606650267c
#
_entry.id   0074c524f49ce94391ab93606650267c
#
_cell.length_a   1.000
_cell.length_b   1.000
_cell.length_c   1.000
_cell.angle_alpha   90.00
_cell.angle_beta   90.00
_cell.angle_gamma   90.00
#
_symmetry.space_group_name_H-M   'P 1'
#
loop_
_entity.id
_entity.type
_entity.pdbx_description
1 polymer ?
#
loop_
_entity_poly.entity_id
_entity_poly.type
_entity_poly.pdbx_seq_one_letter_code
_entity_poly.pdbx_strand_id
1 'polypeptide(L)'
;LFFFQPKKLFLLKGNQVTIQYLNLCDDEVEEDWNAILKCNPIETKESSVVSVQPRISKEQYIEKVNALLAHLHRGDIYEANFCMEFYAENSSINPLEKFERLNSISQTPFAVYFKNNQQYLLSATPERYLRKEGDNLISQPIKGTAKRFQDKTEDEQSKANLASDPKERAENIMITDLVRNDLSRTAQKGTVQVQELCAIYSFEQVHQMISTITSKLDDKYSNIDVLRMTFPMGSMTGAPKISVMKIIDELEETKRGLYSGAIGYFNPNGDFDFNVVIRSILYNQEKKYISFSVGSAITSLSNPEKEYEECLLKAKAMHEVLC
;
A
#
# COMPACT_ATOMS: atom_id res chain seq x y z
N LEU A 1 -5.21 13.09 8.72
CA LEU A 1 -6.44 12.76 7.99
C LEU A 1 -6.81 13.97 7.15
N PHE A 2 -6.98 13.80 5.84
CA PHE A 2 -7.27 14.87 4.89
C PHE A 2 -8.33 14.39 3.92
N PHE A 3 -9.42 15.17 3.76
CA PHE A 3 -10.50 14.93 2.81
C PHE A 3 -10.78 16.20 2.01
N PHE A 4 -11.15 16.04 0.77
CA PHE A 4 -11.61 17.13 -0.08
C PHE A 4 -12.64 16.63 -1.09
N GLN A 5 -13.49 17.53 -1.56
CA GLN A 5 -14.37 17.28 -2.68
C GLN A 5 -13.75 17.89 -3.93
N PRO A 6 -13.46 17.11 -5.00
CA PRO A 6 -12.93 17.65 -6.25
C PRO A 6 -13.98 18.54 -6.91
N LYS A 7 -13.57 19.68 -7.47
CA LYS A 7 -14.43 20.53 -8.29
C LYS A 7 -14.65 19.92 -9.66
N LYS A 8 -13.63 19.28 -10.21
CA LYS A 8 -13.59 18.71 -11.55
C LYS A 8 -13.10 17.27 -11.44
N LEU A 9 -13.86 16.37 -12.05
CA LEU A 9 -13.56 14.93 -12.02
C LEU A 9 -13.62 14.37 -13.45
N PHE A 10 -12.55 13.69 -13.85
CA PHE A 10 -12.44 12.99 -15.13
C PHE A 10 -12.31 11.49 -14.83
N LEU A 11 -13.29 10.72 -15.29
CA LEU A 11 -13.34 9.27 -15.11
C LEU A 11 -13.08 8.61 -16.47
N LEU A 12 -11.96 7.89 -16.56
CA LEU A 12 -11.61 7.12 -17.76
C LEU A 12 -11.90 5.64 -17.52
N LYS A 13 -12.78 5.06 -18.35
CA LYS A 13 -13.07 3.61 -18.31
C LYS A 13 -13.00 3.05 -19.73
N GLY A 14 -11.98 2.27 -20.01
CA GLY A 14 -11.67 1.85 -21.37
C GLY A 14 -11.47 3.05 -22.28
N ASN A 15 -12.30 3.19 -23.33
CA ASN A 15 -12.25 4.31 -24.27
C ASN A 15 -13.29 5.42 -23.97
N GLN A 16 -13.96 5.35 -22.82
CA GLN A 16 -14.98 6.32 -22.45
C GLN A 16 -14.44 7.25 -21.36
N VAL A 17 -14.57 8.55 -21.57
CA VAL A 17 -14.30 9.60 -20.58
C VAL A 17 -15.62 10.14 -20.09
N THR A 18 -15.82 10.16 -18.76
CA THR A 18 -16.96 10.85 -18.13
C THR A 18 -16.42 12.05 -17.38
N ILE A 19 -16.98 13.23 -17.66
CA ILE A 19 -16.58 14.49 -17.02
C ILE A 19 -17.68 14.91 -16.07
N GLN A 20 -17.31 15.20 -14.81
CA GLN A 20 -18.24 15.64 -13.77
C GLN A 20 -17.68 16.88 -13.08
N TYR A 21 -18.43 17.97 -13.10
CA TYR A 21 -18.07 19.23 -12.48
C TYR A 21 -19.09 19.60 -11.41
N LEU A 22 -18.65 20.32 -10.40
CA LEU A 22 -19.60 20.98 -9.49
C LEU A 22 -20.30 22.12 -10.25
N ASN A 23 -21.57 22.37 -9.95
CA ASN A 23 -22.39 23.40 -10.62
C ASN A 23 -21.78 24.80 -10.59
N LEU A 24 -20.87 25.07 -9.65
CA LEU A 24 -20.19 26.36 -9.54
C LEU A 24 -19.07 26.59 -10.59
N CYS A 25 -18.73 25.58 -11.38
CA CYS A 25 -17.70 25.62 -12.43
C CYS A 25 -18.07 24.77 -13.66
N ASP A 26 -19.36 24.50 -13.87
CA ASP A 26 -19.85 23.70 -15.01
C ASP A 26 -19.72 24.42 -16.35
N ASP A 27 -19.62 25.74 -16.35
CA ASP A 27 -19.29 26.57 -17.49
C ASP A 27 -17.86 26.40 -18.03
N GLU A 28 -16.94 25.83 -17.22
CA GLU A 28 -15.54 25.59 -17.59
C GLU A 28 -15.32 24.28 -18.38
N VAL A 29 -16.32 23.40 -18.53
CA VAL A 29 -16.17 22.04 -19.10
C VAL A 29 -15.61 22.08 -20.53
N GLU A 30 -16.13 22.91 -21.40
CA GLU A 30 -15.70 22.98 -22.82
C GLU A 30 -14.27 23.54 -22.95
N GLU A 31 -13.94 24.55 -22.16
CA GLU A 31 -12.59 25.13 -22.13
C GLU A 31 -11.56 24.12 -21.70
N ASP A 32 -11.81 23.45 -20.57
CA ASP A 32 -10.90 22.40 -20.03
C ASP A 32 -10.75 21.23 -21.00
N TRP A 33 -11.85 20.77 -21.62
CA TRP A 33 -11.81 19.70 -22.60
C TRP A 33 -10.97 20.07 -23.82
N ASN A 34 -11.15 21.29 -24.35
CA ASN A 34 -10.35 21.79 -25.46
C ASN A 34 -8.88 21.96 -25.08
N ALA A 35 -8.58 22.33 -23.83
CA ALA A 35 -7.21 22.42 -23.34
C ALA A 35 -6.56 21.04 -23.26
N ILE A 36 -7.29 20.04 -22.77
CA ILE A 36 -6.81 18.64 -22.71
C ILE A 36 -6.51 18.11 -24.11
N LEU A 37 -7.40 18.32 -25.09
CA LEU A 37 -7.21 17.86 -26.46
C LEU A 37 -6.02 18.53 -27.18
N LYS A 38 -5.66 19.74 -26.78
CA LYS A 38 -4.51 20.49 -27.31
C LYS A 38 -3.22 20.26 -26.55
N CYS A 39 -3.31 19.60 -25.40
CA CYS A 39 -2.14 19.32 -24.57
C CYS A 39 -1.24 18.31 -25.29
N ASN A 40 -0.04 18.72 -25.63
CA ASN A 40 0.97 17.78 -26.07
C ASN A 40 1.51 17.00 -24.89
N PRO A 41 1.87 15.71 -25.03
CA PRO A 41 2.58 14.99 -24.00
C PRO A 41 3.78 15.84 -23.54
N ILE A 42 3.86 16.05 -22.24
CA ILE A 42 5.02 16.79 -21.69
C ILE A 42 6.24 15.92 -21.97
N GLU A 43 7.18 16.42 -22.79
CA GLU A 43 8.50 15.83 -22.86
C GLU A 43 9.13 15.95 -21.47
N THR A 44 9.09 14.88 -20.71
CA THR A 44 9.70 14.83 -19.40
C THR A 44 11.22 14.85 -19.58
N LYS A 45 11.85 16.01 -19.31
CA LYS A 45 13.31 16.07 -19.19
C LYS A 45 13.71 15.14 -18.05
N GLU A 46 14.63 14.24 -18.30
CA GLU A 46 15.19 13.38 -17.27
C GLU A 46 15.61 14.23 -16.08
N SER A 47 15.03 13.91 -14.92
CA SER A 47 15.42 14.56 -13.68
C SER A 47 16.78 14.03 -13.23
N SER A 48 17.51 14.86 -12.47
CA SER A 48 18.79 14.48 -11.90
C SER A 48 18.69 13.18 -11.08
N VAL A 49 19.71 12.35 -11.17
CA VAL A 49 19.91 11.18 -10.30
C VAL A 49 19.92 11.62 -8.83
N VAL A 50 19.14 10.95 -7.99
CA VAL A 50 19.02 11.24 -6.56
C VAL A 50 19.79 10.18 -5.78
N SER A 51 20.75 10.58 -4.97
CA SER A 51 21.45 9.68 -4.07
C SER A 51 20.62 9.47 -2.80
N VAL A 52 19.93 8.34 -2.70
CA VAL A 52 19.18 7.94 -1.51
C VAL A 52 20.02 7.10 -0.58
N GLN A 53 19.85 7.29 0.73
CA GLN A 53 20.56 6.55 1.77
C GLN A 53 19.56 5.94 2.76
N PRO A 54 19.88 4.80 3.38
CA PRO A 54 19.06 4.23 4.43
C PRO A 54 19.15 5.07 5.71
N ARG A 55 18.06 5.19 6.45
CA ARG A 55 18.01 5.89 7.74
C ARG A 55 18.78 5.15 8.83
N ILE A 56 18.84 3.84 8.75
CA ILE A 56 19.56 2.96 9.67
C ILE A 56 20.49 2.04 8.89
N SER A 57 21.62 1.69 9.49
CA SER A 57 22.56 0.72 8.91
C SER A 57 21.97 -0.71 8.94
N LYS A 58 22.61 -1.64 8.21
CA LYS A 58 22.26 -3.06 8.26
C LYS A 58 22.37 -3.62 9.69
N GLU A 59 23.42 -3.25 10.40
CA GLU A 59 23.68 -3.69 11.77
C GLU A 59 22.59 -3.20 12.73
N GLN A 60 22.20 -1.93 12.63
CA GLN A 60 21.10 -1.36 13.39
C GLN A 60 19.76 -2.01 13.08
N TYR A 61 19.49 -2.32 11.79
CA TYR A 61 18.29 -3.06 11.41
C TYR A 61 18.25 -4.45 12.07
N ILE A 62 19.35 -5.20 11.99
CA ILE A 62 19.48 -6.53 12.61
C ILE A 62 19.30 -6.47 14.14
N GLU A 63 19.90 -5.47 14.80
CA GLU A 63 19.73 -5.26 16.25
C GLU A 63 18.26 -5.06 16.62
N LYS A 64 17.54 -4.19 15.88
CA LYS A 64 16.11 -3.90 16.11
C LYS A 64 15.23 -5.12 15.82
N VAL A 65 15.52 -5.90 14.78
CA VAL A 65 14.79 -7.14 14.50
C VAL A 65 15.05 -8.18 15.61
N ASN A 66 16.26 -8.27 16.16
CA ASN A 66 16.54 -9.14 17.30
C ASN A 66 15.74 -8.71 18.56
N ALA A 67 15.57 -7.41 18.79
CA ALA A 67 14.71 -6.90 19.86
C ALA A 67 13.24 -7.33 19.65
N LEU A 68 12.73 -7.27 18.41
CA LEU A 68 11.39 -7.78 18.06
C LEU A 68 11.27 -9.29 18.29
N LEU A 69 12.29 -10.07 17.88
CA LEU A 69 12.33 -11.51 18.13
C LEU A 69 12.27 -11.84 19.62
N ALA A 70 12.89 -11.04 20.47
CA ALA A 70 12.79 -11.22 21.93
C ALA A 70 11.34 -11.04 22.43
N HIS A 71 10.57 -10.09 21.89
CA HIS A 71 9.14 -9.92 22.18
C HIS A 71 8.31 -11.11 21.67
N LEU A 72 8.60 -11.58 20.44
CA LEU A 72 7.94 -12.72 19.83
C LEU A 72 8.16 -14.02 20.64
N HIS A 73 9.40 -14.28 21.06
CA HIS A 73 9.74 -15.48 21.83
C HIS A 73 9.17 -15.45 23.25
N ARG A 74 8.95 -14.25 23.82
CA ARG A 74 8.24 -14.13 25.11
C ARG A 74 6.73 -14.30 25.00
N GLY A 75 6.18 -14.22 23.78
CA GLY A 75 4.73 -14.27 23.53
C GLY A 75 4.02 -12.94 23.71
N ASP A 76 4.74 -11.82 23.75
CA ASP A 76 4.13 -10.47 23.82
C ASP A 76 3.34 -10.14 22.55
N ILE A 77 3.84 -10.63 21.42
CA ILE A 77 3.28 -10.44 20.06
C ILE A 77 3.49 -11.73 19.23
N TYR A 78 2.75 -11.86 18.11
CA TYR A 78 2.84 -12.98 17.18
C TYR A 78 3.50 -12.61 15.86
N GLU A 79 3.31 -11.38 15.41
CA GLU A 79 3.91 -10.80 14.20
C GLU A 79 4.02 -9.29 14.37
N ALA A 80 5.09 -8.71 13.82
CA ALA A 80 5.23 -7.26 13.66
C ALA A 80 5.74 -6.92 12.26
N ASN A 81 5.09 -5.99 11.56
CA ASN A 81 5.62 -5.43 10.33
C ASN A 81 6.59 -4.30 10.69
N PHE A 82 7.90 -4.56 10.59
CA PHE A 82 8.96 -3.62 10.91
C PHE A 82 9.44 -2.88 9.66
N CYS A 83 9.52 -1.55 9.73
CA CYS A 83 9.80 -0.69 8.59
C CYS A 83 11.10 0.09 8.77
N MET A 84 11.76 0.35 7.63
CA MET A 84 12.89 1.25 7.53
C MET A 84 12.69 2.26 6.39
N GLU A 85 13.25 3.46 6.56
CA GLU A 85 13.18 4.56 5.60
C GLU A 85 14.47 4.67 4.80
N PHE A 86 14.32 4.96 3.51
CA PHE A 86 15.36 5.51 2.62
C PHE A 86 15.01 6.95 2.30
N TYR A 87 16.01 7.83 2.29
CA TYR A 87 15.77 9.26 2.09
C TYR A 87 16.91 9.99 1.36
N ALA A 88 16.57 11.14 0.82
CA ALA A 88 17.51 12.11 0.29
C ALA A 88 17.09 13.51 0.70
N GLU A 89 18.04 14.31 1.13
CA GLU A 89 17.87 15.72 1.48
C GLU A 89 18.44 16.62 0.37
N ASN A 90 18.01 17.88 0.34
CA ASN A 90 18.44 18.88 -0.63
C ASN A 90 18.28 18.42 -2.10
N SER A 91 17.33 17.55 -2.36
CA SER A 91 17.12 16.91 -3.64
C SER A 91 15.81 17.36 -4.29
N SER A 92 15.82 17.46 -5.62
CA SER A 92 14.64 17.84 -6.40
C SER A 92 14.41 16.85 -7.52
N ILE A 93 13.14 16.49 -7.73
CA ILE A 93 12.72 15.59 -8.81
C ILE A 93 11.59 16.22 -9.61
N ASN A 94 11.35 15.72 -10.81
CA ASN A 94 10.07 15.88 -11.49
C ASN A 94 9.11 14.79 -11.00
N PRO A 95 8.10 15.13 -10.18
CA PRO A 95 7.26 14.09 -9.56
C PRO A 95 6.44 13.29 -10.60
N LEU A 96 5.98 13.94 -11.68
CA LEU A 96 5.20 13.26 -12.71
C LEU A 96 6.04 12.26 -13.49
N GLU A 97 7.22 12.65 -13.93
CA GLU A 97 8.18 11.77 -14.62
C GLU A 97 8.53 10.54 -13.75
N LYS A 98 8.84 10.77 -12.47
CA LYS A 98 9.15 9.66 -11.54
C LYS A 98 7.95 8.75 -11.29
N PHE A 99 6.73 9.30 -11.23
CA PHE A 99 5.52 8.49 -11.12
C PHE A 99 5.27 7.63 -12.37
N GLU A 100 5.38 8.22 -13.56
CA GLU A 100 5.20 7.49 -14.81
C GLU A 100 6.20 6.33 -14.93
N ARG A 101 7.46 6.58 -14.60
CA ARG A 101 8.51 5.56 -14.58
C ARG A 101 8.20 4.47 -13.52
N LEU A 102 7.82 4.85 -12.30
CA LEU A 102 7.46 3.90 -11.25
C LEU A 102 6.25 3.04 -11.66
N ASN A 103 5.23 3.66 -12.24
CA ASN A 103 4.03 2.95 -12.69
C ASN A 103 4.32 2.02 -13.87
N SER A 104 5.18 2.42 -14.82
CA SER A 104 5.57 1.56 -15.95
C SER A 104 6.35 0.32 -15.52
N ILE A 105 7.20 0.44 -14.49
CA ILE A 105 7.96 -0.69 -13.94
C ILE A 105 7.04 -1.62 -13.12
N SER A 106 6.08 -1.07 -12.39
CA SER A 106 5.33 -1.83 -11.38
C SER A 106 3.98 -2.35 -11.86
N GLN A 107 3.29 -1.63 -12.73
CA GLN A 107 1.98 -1.97 -13.34
C GLN A 107 0.95 -2.51 -12.33
N THR A 108 0.73 -1.77 -11.25
CA THR A 108 -0.09 -2.20 -10.12
C THR A 108 -1.53 -1.67 -10.21
N PRO A 109 -2.52 -2.40 -9.64
CA PRO A 109 -3.94 -2.06 -9.79
C PRO A 109 -4.39 -0.80 -9.04
N PHE A 110 -3.62 -0.34 -8.04
CA PHE A 110 -4.00 0.79 -7.19
C PHE A 110 -2.96 1.92 -7.22
N ALA A 111 -2.34 2.14 -8.37
CA ALA A 111 -1.39 3.23 -8.55
C ALA A 111 -2.05 4.60 -8.34
N VAL A 112 -1.34 5.51 -7.68
CA VAL A 112 -1.83 6.86 -7.36
C VAL A 112 -0.73 7.89 -7.49
N TYR A 113 -1.01 8.94 -8.26
CA TYR A 113 -0.29 10.21 -8.20
C TYR A 113 -1.13 11.22 -7.41
N PHE A 114 -0.63 11.65 -6.26
CA PHE A 114 -1.31 12.63 -5.43
C PHE A 114 -0.42 13.85 -5.19
N LYS A 115 -1.01 15.03 -5.36
CA LYS A 115 -0.37 16.31 -5.11
C LYS A 115 -1.24 17.16 -4.19
N ASN A 116 -0.65 17.62 -3.10
CA ASN A 116 -1.25 18.61 -2.21
C ASN A 116 -0.22 19.73 -1.95
N ASN A 117 -0.42 20.88 -2.62
CA ASN A 117 0.54 21.97 -2.63
C ASN A 117 1.95 21.50 -3.05
N GLN A 118 2.91 21.53 -2.13
CA GLN A 118 4.31 21.15 -2.32
C GLN A 118 4.59 19.69 -1.88
N GLN A 119 3.56 18.95 -1.52
CA GLN A 119 3.69 17.55 -1.09
C GLN A 119 3.15 16.60 -2.16
N TYR A 120 3.91 15.58 -2.48
CA TYR A 120 3.59 14.59 -3.48
C TYR A 120 3.66 13.17 -2.92
N LEU A 121 2.76 12.33 -3.38
CA LEU A 121 2.79 10.88 -3.19
C LEU A 121 2.76 10.21 -4.56
N LEU A 122 3.79 9.42 -4.84
CA LEU A 122 3.93 8.62 -6.06
C LEU A 122 3.82 7.16 -5.63
N SER A 123 2.68 6.55 -5.80
CA SER A 123 2.38 5.23 -5.26
C SER A 123 2.11 4.22 -6.38
N ALA A 124 2.82 3.09 -6.34
CA ALA A 124 2.55 1.93 -7.17
C ALA A 124 2.20 0.72 -6.28
N THR A 125 1.13 0.87 -5.51
CA THR A 125 0.70 -0.14 -4.56
C THR A 125 -0.13 -1.25 -5.20
N PRO A 126 0.14 -2.52 -4.90
CA PRO A 126 -0.70 -3.64 -5.35
C PRO A 126 -1.85 -3.94 -4.38
N GLU A 127 -1.88 -3.35 -3.19
CA GLU A 127 -2.73 -3.80 -2.08
C GLU A 127 -3.94 -2.90 -1.86
N ARG A 128 -5.14 -3.52 -1.86
CA ARG A 128 -6.37 -2.88 -1.38
C ARG A 128 -6.44 -2.98 0.14
N TYR A 129 -6.70 -1.85 0.78
CA TYR A 129 -7.00 -1.82 2.20
C TYR A 129 -8.44 -2.22 2.48
N LEU A 130 -9.40 -1.44 1.96
CA LEU A 130 -10.81 -1.64 2.25
C LEU A 130 -11.68 -1.05 1.15
N ARG A 131 -12.67 -1.83 0.71
CA ARG A 131 -13.70 -1.42 -0.25
C ARG A 131 -15.08 -1.62 0.36
N LYS A 132 -16.00 -0.72 0.05
CA LYS A 132 -17.42 -0.84 0.35
C LYS A 132 -18.25 -0.77 -0.93
N GLU A 133 -19.16 -1.71 -1.09
CA GLU A 133 -20.18 -1.73 -2.14
C GLU A 133 -21.53 -2.03 -1.52
N GLY A 134 -22.44 -1.05 -1.53
CA GLY A 134 -23.67 -1.12 -0.76
C GLY A 134 -23.34 -1.32 0.73
N ASP A 135 -23.81 -2.38 1.33
CA ASP A 135 -23.52 -2.72 2.73
C ASP A 135 -22.31 -3.65 2.89
N ASN A 136 -21.74 -4.14 1.78
CA ASN A 136 -20.64 -5.10 1.83
C ASN A 136 -19.31 -4.39 1.99
N LEU A 137 -18.56 -4.76 3.01
CA LEU A 137 -17.15 -4.41 3.21
C LEU A 137 -16.28 -5.56 2.72
N ILE A 138 -15.20 -5.23 2.00
CA ILE A 138 -14.27 -6.18 1.39
C ILE A 138 -12.84 -5.75 1.71
N SER A 139 -12.05 -6.64 2.30
CA SER A 139 -10.61 -6.45 2.49
C SER A 139 -9.85 -7.60 1.87
N GLN A 140 -8.73 -7.30 1.21
CA GLN A 140 -7.95 -8.28 0.43
C GLN A 140 -6.46 -8.18 0.78
N PRO A 141 -6.05 -8.60 1.99
CA PRO A 141 -4.65 -8.58 2.37
C PRO A 141 -3.82 -9.53 1.50
N ILE A 142 -2.61 -9.08 1.19
CA ILE A 142 -1.63 -9.81 0.40
C ILE A 142 -0.48 -10.21 1.30
N LYS A 143 -0.18 -11.50 1.37
CA LYS A 143 1.05 -12.05 1.93
C LYS A 143 1.51 -13.18 1.02
N GLY A 144 2.78 -13.20 0.71
CA GLY A 144 3.34 -14.15 -0.22
C GLY A 144 3.35 -13.65 -1.67
N THR A 145 4.54 -13.65 -2.25
CA THR A 145 4.76 -13.24 -3.64
C THR A 145 5.81 -14.15 -4.27
N ALA A 146 5.53 -14.65 -5.47
CA ALA A 146 6.46 -15.43 -6.27
C ALA A 146 6.64 -14.81 -7.65
N LYS A 147 7.81 -15.01 -8.24
CA LYS A 147 8.15 -14.50 -9.57
C LYS A 147 7.38 -15.26 -10.65
N ARG A 148 6.98 -14.55 -11.70
CA ARG A 148 6.50 -15.12 -12.98
C ARG A 148 7.65 -15.53 -13.85
N PHE A 149 7.45 -16.59 -14.64
CA PHE A 149 8.41 -17.09 -15.63
C PHE A 149 7.76 -17.12 -17.01
N GLN A 150 8.58 -16.99 -18.06
CA GLN A 150 8.10 -17.08 -19.43
C GLN A 150 7.80 -18.54 -19.82
N ASP A 151 8.59 -19.49 -19.30
CA ASP A 151 8.29 -20.91 -19.44
C ASP A 151 7.08 -21.28 -18.59
N LYS A 152 6.08 -21.88 -19.21
CA LYS A 152 4.81 -22.25 -18.56
C LYS A 152 4.99 -23.27 -17.44
N THR A 153 5.93 -24.20 -17.59
CA THR A 153 6.18 -25.24 -16.58
C THR A 153 6.82 -24.64 -15.35
N GLU A 154 7.81 -23.77 -15.53
CA GLU A 154 8.46 -23.06 -14.44
C GLU A 154 7.46 -22.09 -13.75
N ASP A 155 6.58 -21.43 -14.51
CA ASP A 155 5.57 -20.51 -13.99
C ASP A 155 4.54 -21.23 -13.12
N GLU A 156 4.00 -22.37 -13.58
CA GLU A 156 3.07 -23.19 -12.78
C GLU A 156 3.77 -23.82 -11.56
N GLN A 157 5.05 -24.18 -11.66
CA GLN A 157 5.80 -24.67 -10.52
C GLN A 157 6.00 -23.56 -9.48
N SER A 158 6.34 -22.32 -9.89
CA SER A 158 6.47 -21.16 -9.03
C SER A 158 5.17 -20.89 -8.28
N LYS A 159 4.04 -20.93 -8.97
CA LYS A 159 2.70 -20.77 -8.42
C LYS A 159 2.36 -21.88 -7.42
N ALA A 160 2.66 -23.14 -7.74
CA ALA A 160 2.41 -24.29 -6.88
C ALA A 160 3.28 -24.22 -5.60
N ASN A 161 4.54 -23.83 -5.74
CA ASN A 161 5.45 -23.64 -4.61
C ASN A 161 4.91 -22.58 -3.65
N LEU A 162 4.47 -21.42 -4.17
CA LEU A 162 3.85 -20.37 -3.35
C LEU A 162 2.59 -20.88 -2.64
N ALA A 163 1.72 -21.60 -3.34
CA ALA A 163 0.49 -22.14 -2.78
C ALA A 163 0.71 -23.12 -1.62
N SER A 164 1.84 -23.85 -1.64
CA SER A 164 2.21 -24.84 -0.62
C SER A 164 3.22 -24.35 0.42
N ASP A 165 3.73 -23.12 0.30
CA ASP A 165 4.72 -22.58 1.24
C ASP A 165 4.14 -22.41 2.64
N PRO A 166 4.67 -23.13 3.67
CA PRO A 166 4.09 -23.08 5.00
C PRO A 166 4.24 -21.72 5.69
N LYS A 167 5.33 -20.99 5.42
CA LYS A 167 5.57 -19.66 6.00
C LYS A 167 4.58 -18.67 5.44
N GLU A 168 4.51 -18.54 4.10
CA GLU A 168 3.62 -17.58 3.43
C GLU A 168 2.14 -17.83 3.77
N ARG A 169 1.74 -19.11 3.84
CA ARG A 169 0.39 -19.50 4.28
C ARG A 169 0.12 -19.12 5.73
N ALA A 170 1.06 -19.37 6.64
CA ALA A 170 0.88 -19.03 8.05
C ALA A 170 0.73 -17.51 8.26
N GLU A 171 1.55 -16.72 7.58
CA GLU A 171 1.46 -15.26 7.61
C GLU A 171 0.13 -14.76 7.01
N ASN A 172 -0.31 -15.33 5.88
CA ASN A 172 -1.58 -14.95 5.25
C ASN A 172 -2.79 -15.31 6.12
N ILE A 173 -2.79 -16.48 6.76
CA ILE A 173 -3.85 -16.90 7.70
C ILE A 173 -3.90 -15.96 8.91
N MET A 174 -2.75 -15.59 9.47
CA MET A 174 -2.69 -14.70 10.62
C MET A 174 -3.23 -13.30 10.30
N ILE A 175 -2.84 -12.73 9.16
CA ILE A 175 -3.37 -11.44 8.72
C ILE A 175 -4.86 -11.53 8.39
N THR A 176 -5.31 -12.62 7.83
CA THR A 176 -6.74 -12.88 7.60
C THR A 176 -7.52 -12.83 8.91
N ASP A 177 -7.01 -13.44 9.97
CA ASP A 177 -7.67 -13.42 11.29
C ASP A 177 -7.67 -12.03 11.91
N LEU A 178 -6.59 -11.26 11.76
CA LEU A 178 -6.53 -9.88 12.21
C LEU A 178 -7.54 -9.00 11.47
N VAL A 179 -7.67 -9.14 10.15
CA VAL A 179 -8.66 -8.43 9.33
C VAL A 179 -10.09 -8.82 9.72
N ARG A 180 -10.36 -10.11 9.99
CA ARG A 180 -11.66 -10.56 10.51
C ARG A 180 -12.00 -9.85 11.83
N ASN A 181 -11.04 -9.75 12.74
CA ASN A 181 -11.22 -9.02 13.99
C ASN A 181 -11.53 -7.54 13.75
N ASP A 182 -10.80 -6.88 12.85
CA ASP A 182 -11.03 -5.47 12.52
C ASP A 182 -12.43 -5.24 11.93
N LEU A 183 -12.84 -6.04 10.95
CA LEU A 183 -14.17 -5.94 10.34
C LEU A 183 -15.29 -6.26 11.33
N SER A 184 -15.06 -7.18 12.27
CA SER A 184 -16.08 -7.60 13.26
C SER A 184 -16.56 -6.44 14.16
N ARG A 185 -15.76 -5.38 14.29
CA ARG A 185 -16.08 -4.21 15.12
C ARG A 185 -17.22 -3.37 14.58
N THR A 186 -17.43 -3.42 13.26
CA THR A 186 -18.44 -2.62 12.55
C THR A 186 -19.44 -3.46 11.78
N ALA A 187 -19.26 -4.78 11.77
CA ALA A 187 -20.09 -5.71 11.04
C ALA A 187 -21.40 -6.03 11.77
N GLN A 188 -22.44 -6.29 11.00
CA GLN A 188 -23.62 -6.99 11.50
C GLN A 188 -23.21 -8.36 12.05
N LYS A 189 -23.81 -8.76 13.17
CA LYS A 189 -23.45 -10.01 13.87
C LYS A 189 -23.54 -11.23 12.95
N GLY A 190 -22.46 -12.01 12.87
CA GLY A 190 -22.39 -13.25 12.12
C GLY A 190 -22.17 -13.09 10.61
N THR A 191 -21.89 -11.87 10.11
CA THR A 191 -21.70 -11.63 8.67
C THR A 191 -20.23 -11.61 8.21
N VAL A 192 -19.26 -11.64 9.14
CA VAL A 192 -17.84 -11.70 8.77
C VAL A 192 -17.53 -13.09 8.22
N GLN A 193 -17.05 -13.13 6.99
CA GLN A 193 -16.75 -14.37 6.26
C GLN A 193 -15.41 -14.28 5.55
N VAL A 194 -14.70 -15.41 5.49
CA VAL A 194 -13.53 -15.59 4.60
C VAL A 194 -14.04 -16.23 3.33
N GLN A 195 -14.15 -15.46 2.27
CA GLN A 195 -14.63 -15.93 0.96
C GLN A 195 -13.56 -16.76 0.27
N GLU A 196 -12.29 -16.32 0.38
CA GLU A 196 -11.13 -17.00 -0.15
C GLU A 196 -10.00 -16.96 0.88
N LEU A 197 -9.31 -18.07 1.08
CA LEU A 197 -8.17 -18.20 1.98
C LEU A 197 -6.95 -18.68 1.21
N CYS A 198 -5.87 -17.88 1.23
CA CYS A 198 -4.60 -18.19 0.59
C CYS A 198 -4.75 -18.50 -0.93
N ALA A 199 -5.65 -17.83 -1.63
CA ALA A 199 -5.83 -17.99 -3.07
C ALA A 199 -4.64 -17.37 -3.84
N ILE A 200 -4.20 -18.02 -4.93
CA ILE A 200 -3.10 -17.52 -5.74
C ILE A 200 -3.64 -16.79 -6.97
N TYR A 201 -3.30 -15.51 -7.05
CA TYR A 201 -3.61 -14.64 -8.19
C TYR A 201 -2.37 -14.39 -9.01
N SER A 202 -2.48 -14.57 -10.33
CA SER A 202 -1.39 -14.31 -11.27
C SER A 202 -1.58 -12.93 -11.89
N PHE A 203 -0.65 -12.02 -11.58
CA PHE A 203 -0.53 -10.73 -12.24
C PHE A 203 0.53 -10.81 -13.35
N GLU A 204 0.77 -9.74 -14.06
CA GLU A 204 1.69 -9.74 -15.18
C GLU A 204 3.13 -10.13 -14.78
N GLN A 205 3.60 -9.61 -13.64
CA GLN A 205 4.98 -9.80 -13.19
C GLN A 205 5.15 -10.78 -12.03
N VAL A 206 4.09 -11.05 -11.26
CA VAL A 206 4.15 -11.85 -10.04
C VAL A 206 2.91 -12.69 -9.83
N HIS A 207 3.08 -13.81 -9.09
CA HIS A 207 1.99 -14.49 -8.40
C HIS A 207 1.89 -13.94 -6.99
N GLN A 208 0.68 -13.70 -6.50
CA GLN A 208 0.43 -13.23 -5.13
C GLN A 208 -0.58 -14.11 -4.42
N MET A 209 -0.33 -14.36 -3.14
CA MET A 209 -1.26 -15.05 -2.26
C MET A 209 -2.16 -14.02 -1.58
N ILE A 210 -3.46 -14.09 -1.87
CA ILE A 210 -4.48 -13.14 -1.43
C ILE A 210 -5.57 -13.90 -0.70
N SER A 211 -6.00 -13.38 0.45
CA SER A 211 -7.25 -13.80 1.09
C SER A 211 -8.30 -12.71 0.93
N THR A 212 -9.55 -13.11 0.75
CA THR A 212 -10.68 -12.18 0.62
C THR A 212 -11.60 -12.34 1.82
N ILE A 213 -11.71 -11.28 2.61
CA ILE A 213 -12.57 -11.22 3.80
C ILE A 213 -13.68 -10.22 3.54
N THR A 214 -14.92 -10.62 3.84
CA THR A 214 -16.10 -9.79 3.67
C THR A 214 -16.91 -9.67 4.95
N SER A 215 -17.67 -8.60 5.07
CA SER A 215 -18.69 -8.42 6.11
C SER A 215 -19.79 -7.48 5.64
N LYS A 216 -20.95 -7.51 6.29
CA LYS A 216 -21.99 -6.49 6.11
C LYS A 216 -21.84 -5.43 7.18
N LEU A 217 -21.84 -4.16 6.77
CA LEU A 217 -21.80 -3.02 7.69
C LEU A 217 -23.09 -2.96 8.51
N ASP A 218 -22.96 -2.77 9.82
CA ASP A 218 -24.09 -2.52 10.71
C ASP A 218 -24.49 -1.03 10.60
N ASP A 219 -25.77 -0.76 10.38
CA ASP A 219 -26.34 0.57 10.10
C ASP A 219 -26.06 1.63 11.18
N LYS A 220 -25.66 1.22 12.38
CA LYS A 220 -25.25 2.13 13.46
C LYS A 220 -23.89 2.79 13.25
N TYR A 221 -23.09 2.32 12.29
CA TYR A 221 -21.76 2.84 11.99
C TYR A 221 -21.73 3.59 10.66
N SER A 222 -21.08 4.74 10.67
CA SER A 222 -20.78 5.49 9.46
C SER A 222 -19.54 4.93 8.72
N ASN A 223 -19.35 5.30 7.46
CA ASN A 223 -18.13 4.98 6.70
C ASN A 223 -16.86 5.45 7.42
N ILE A 224 -16.92 6.58 8.11
CA ILE A 224 -15.77 7.12 8.86
C ILE A 224 -15.48 6.28 10.10
N ASP A 225 -16.53 5.74 10.76
CA ASP A 225 -16.35 4.82 11.88
C ASP A 225 -15.67 3.53 11.43
N VAL A 226 -16.02 3.01 10.24
CA VAL A 226 -15.36 1.84 9.65
C VAL A 226 -13.87 2.10 9.51
N LEU A 227 -13.47 3.20 8.86
CA LEU A 227 -12.06 3.54 8.69
C LEU A 227 -11.36 3.72 10.04
N ARG A 228 -11.97 4.43 11.00
CA ARG A 228 -11.40 4.68 12.33
C ARG A 228 -11.18 3.41 13.12
N MET A 229 -12.08 2.43 13.01
CA MET A 229 -12.04 1.19 13.79
C MET A 229 -11.14 0.11 13.17
N THR A 230 -10.92 0.15 11.87
CA THR A 230 -10.05 -0.81 11.16
C THR A 230 -8.62 -0.29 10.95
N PHE A 231 -8.41 1.03 10.96
CA PHE A 231 -7.08 1.64 10.82
C PHE A 231 -6.27 1.61 12.14
N PRO A 232 -4.94 1.45 12.08
CA PRO A 232 -4.15 1.12 10.90
C PRO A 232 -4.36 -0.33 10.46
N MET A 233 -4.14 -0.59 9.15
CA MET A 233 -4.37 -1.91 8.57
C MET A 233 -3.47 -2.97 9.18
N GLY A 234 -4.01 -4.19 9.34
CA GLY A 234 -3.31 -5.32 9.95
C GLY A 234 -2.01 -5.68 9.22
N SER A 235 -2.03 -5.68 7.87
CA SER A 235 -0.87 -6.00 7.04
C SER A 235 0.33 -5.08 7.26
N MET A 236 0.10 -3.90 7.82
CA MET A 236 1.13 -2.89 8.08
C MET A 236 1.50 -2.77 9.57
N THR A 237 0.84 -3.53 10.44
CA THR A 237 1.06 -3.49 11.89
C THR A 237 1.51 -4.85 12.44
N GLY A 238 0.60 -5.71 12.77
CA GLY A 238 0.85 -7.04 13.34
C GLY A 238 -0.17 -7.42 14.41
N ALA A 239 0.08 -8.51 15.11
CA ALA A 239 -0.84 -9.09 16.08
C ALA A 239 -0.18 -9.37 17.44
N PRO A 240 -0.81 -8.99 18.59
CA PRO A 240 -1.98 -8.14 18.76
C PRO A 240 -1.69 -6.68 18.40
N LYS A 241 -2.59 -6.03 17.65
CA LYS A 241 -2.36 -4.73 17.01
C LYS A 241 -1.82 -3.64 17.95
N ILE A 242 -2.44 -3.45 19.12
CA ILE A 242 -2.08 -2.38 20.06
C ILE A 242 -0.68 -2.62 20.66
N SER A 243 -0.35 -3.86 21.02
CA SER A 243 0.96 -4.21 21.57
C SER A 243 2.05 -3.99 20.53
N VAL A 244 1.83 -4.46 19.31
CA VAL A 244 2.77 -4.28 18.20
C VAL A 244 2.98 -2.80 17.90
N MET A 245 1.92 -1.99 17.83
CA MET A 245 2.04 -0.55 17.56
C MET A 245 2.93 0.17 18.58
N LYS A 246 2.88 -0.19 19.85
CA LYS A 246 3.76 0.37 20.88
C LYS A 246 5.21 -0.02 20.65
N ILE A 247 5.46 -1.30 20.36
CA ILE A 247 6.82 -1.82 20.14
C ILE A 247 7.47 -1.22 18.90
N ILE A 248 6.73 -1.13 17.76
CA ILE A 248 7.26 -0.50 16.55
C ILE A 248 7.49 1.01 16.73
N ASP A 249 6.67 1.71 17.51
CA ASP A 249 6.87 3.12 17.83
C ASP A 249 8.14 3.38 18.65
N GLU A 250 8.57 2.40 19.46
CA GLU A 250 9.82 2.42 20.21
C GLU A 250 11.04 2.03 19.36
N LEU A 251 10.88 1.13 18.39
CA LEU A 251 11.98 0.57 17.62
C LEU A 251 12.23 1.26 16.27
N GLU A 252 11.21 1.81 15.62
CA GLU A 252 11.39 2.53 14.35
C GLU A 252 11.99 3.92 14.60
N GLU A 253 12.99 4.30 13.79
CA GLU A 253 13.67 5.61 13.94
C GLU A 253 12.83 6.78 13.44
N THR A 254 11.88 6.54 12.55
CA THR A 254 11.08 7.59 11.93
C THR A 254 9.60 7.32 12.04
N LYS A 255 8.80 8.38 12.06
CA LYS A 255 7.35 8.24 11.92
C LYS A 255 7.01 7.96 10.45
N ARG A 256 6.16 6.98 10.22
CA ARG A 256 5.82 6.51 8.88
C ARG A 256 5.14 7.56 7.97
N GLY A 257 4.51 8.57 8.54
CA GLY A 257 3.83 9.63 7.79
C GLY A 257 2.70 9.08 6.92
N LEU A 258 2.76 9.35 5.60
CA LEU A 258 1.81 8.80 4.63
C LEU A 258 2.05 7.32 4.31
N TYR A 259 3.29 6.86 4.42
CA TYR A 259 3.61 5.43 4.27
C TYR A 259 2.85 4.60 5.32
N SER A 260 2.37 3.43 4.93
CA SER A 260 1.49 2.61 5.79
C SER A 260 0.14 3.27 6.10
N GLY A 261 -0.21 4.35 5.39
CA GLY A 261 -1.51 4.98 5.39
C GLY A 261 -2.42 4.42 4.29
N ALA A 262 -3.49 5.14 4.00
CA ALA A 262 -4.44 4.80 2.95
C ALA A 262 -4.77 6.02 2.11
N ILE A 263 -4.96 5.81 0.81
CA ILE A 263 -5.52 6.79 -0.11
C ILE A 263 -6.65 6.15 -0.91
N GLY A 264 -7.70 6.91 -1.15
CA GLY A 264 -8.86 6.40 -1.86
C GLY A 264 -9.93 7.47 -2.03
N TYR A 265 -11.13 7.05 -2.28
CA TYR A 265 -12.26 7.95 -2.56
C TYR A 265 -13.57 7.41 -2.00
N PHE A 266 -14.48 8.32 -1.74
CA PHE A 266 -15.89 8.04 -1.50
C PHE A 266 -16.70 8.45 -2.74
N ASN A 267 -17.59 7.56 -3.17
CA ASN A 267 -18.58 7.87 -4.18
C ASN A 267 -19.78 8.61 -3.56
N PRO A 268 -20.57 9.35 -4.37
CA PRO A 268 -21.78 10.03 -3.89
C PRO A 268 -22.83 9.11 -3.27
N ASN A 269 -22.88 7.83 -3.67
CA ASN A 269 -23.74 6.80 -3.08
C ASN A 269 -23.25 6.26 -1.72
N GLY A 270 -22.09 6.74 -1.24
CA GLY A 270 -21.49 6.30 0.02
C GLY A 270 -20.59 5.07 -0.10
N ASP A 271 -20.39 4.52 -1.30
CA ASP A 271 -19.37 3.49 -1.51
C ASP A 271 -17.97 4.10 -1.47
N PHE A 272 -16.96 3.28 -1.19
CA PHE A 272 -15.57 3.72 -1.16
C PHE A 272 -14.60 2.61 -1.57
N ASP A 273 -13.41 3.02 -1.99
CA ASP A 273 -12.28 2.11 -2.23
C ASP A 273 -10.97 2.79 -1.79
N PHE A 274 -10.24 2.16 -0.87
CA PHE A 274 -8.98 2.64 -0.32
C PHE A 274 -7.88 1.60 -0.50
N ASN A 275 -6.70 2.06 -0.91
CA ASN A 275 -5.49 1.26 -0.98
C ASN A 275 -4.65 1.36 0.30
N VAL A 276 -3.60 0.53 0.38
CA VAL A 276 -2.50 0.67 1.35
C VAL A 276 -1.36 1.44 0.71
N VAL A 277 -0.88 2.50 1.35
CA VAL A 277 0.25 3.29 0.83
C VAL A 277 1.56 2.58 1.11
N ILE A 278 1.95 1.72 0.18
CA ILE A 278 3.23 1.01 0.11
C ILE A 278 3.81 1.15 -1.30
N ARG A 279 5.04 0.76 -1.52
CA ARG A 279 5.73 0.90 -2.83
C ARG A 279 5.61 2.33 -3.36
N SER A 280 5.85 3.29 -2.48
CA SER A 280 5.51 4.70 -2.70
C SER A 280 6.69 5.60 -2.40
N ILE A 281 6.87 6.63 -3.22
CA ILE A 281 7.84 7.70 -3.01
C ILE A 281 7.08 8.91 -2.48
N LEU A 282 7.56 9.49 -1.40
CA LEU A 282 7.09 10.73 -0.80
C LEU A 282 8.06 11.85 -1.16
N TYR A 283 7.55 12.97 -1.65
CA TYR A 283 8.36 14.12 -2.00
C TYR A 283 7.77 15.40 -1.40
N ASN A 284 8.55 16.08 -0.61
CA ASN A 284 8.27 17.44 -0.13
C ASN A 284 9.15 18.43 -0.91
N GLN A 285 8.56 19.13 -1.86
CA GLN A 285 9.27 20.04 -2.76
C GLN A 285 9.82 21.26 -2.02
N GLU A 286 9.11 21.78 -1.02
CA GLU A 286 9.54 22.92 -0.22
C GLU A 286 10.80 22.60 0.60
N LYS A 287 10.79 21.41 1.23
CA LYS A 287 11.93 20.93 2.04
C LYS A 287 13.03 20.27 1.20
N LYS A 288 12.78 20.06 -0.10
CA LYS A 288 13.64 19.27 -1.00
C LYS A 288 13.99 17.92 -0.39
N TYR A 289 12.99 17.28 0.20
CA TYR A 289 13.10 16.01 0.91
C TYR A 289 12.34 14.93 0.16
N ILE A 290 13.03 13.83 -0.15
CA ILE A 290 12.49 12.66 -0.81
C ILE A 290 12.64 11.50 0.16
N SER A 291 11.62 10.67 0.30
CA SER A 291 11.74 9.42 1.05
C SER A 291 10.84 8.33 0.51
N PHE A 292 11.20 7.10 0.81
CA PHE A 292 10.34 5.94 0.71
C PHE A 292 10.66 4.96 1.83
N SER A 293 9.67 4.21 2.26
CA SER A 293 9.85 3.20 3.29
C SER A 293 9.48 1.82 2.77
N VAL A 294 10.10 0.82 3.36
CA VAL A 294 9.83 -0.60 3.12
C VAL A 294 9.77 -1.32 4.45
N GLY A 295 9.09 -2.46 4.48
CA GLY A 295 9.00 -3.26 5.68
C GLY A 295 8.88 -4.75 5.37
N SER A 296 9.21 -5.56 6.36
CA SER A 296 8.99 -7.00 6.35
C SER A 296 8.21 -7.45 7.59
N ALA A 297 7.54 -8.59 7.47
CA ALA A 297 6.80 -9.20 8.57
C ALA A 297 7.77 -10.05 9.40
N ILE A 298 7.96 -9.64 10.65
CA ILE A 298 8.83 -10.35 11.59
C ILE A 298 7.97 -11.29 12.41
N THR A 299 8.28 -12.60 12.33
CA THR A 299 7.68 -13.68 13.10
C THR A 299 8.74 -14.39 13.94
N SER A 300 8.35 -15.30 14.81
CA SER A 300 9.30 -16.03 15.67
C SER A 300 10.33 -16.88 14.91
N LEU A 301 10.08 -17.16 13.63
CA LEU A 301 10.98 -17.92 12.76
C LEU A 301 11.78 -17.04 11.79
N SER A 302 11.61 -15.72 11.84
CA SER A 302 12.31 -14.79 10.95
C SER A 302 13.81 -14.78 11.20
N ASN A 303 14.57 -14.70 10.11
CA ASN A 303 16.02 -14.51 10.13
C ASN A 303 16.32 -13.04 9.81
N PRO A 304 16.96 -12.27 10.69
CA PRO A 304 17.16 -10.83 10.54
C PRO A 304 17.86 -10.42 9.24
N GLU A 305 18.85 -11.19 8.79
CA GLU A 305 19.57 -10.92 7.54
C GLU A 305 18.67 -11.10 6.32
N LYS A 306 17.87 -12.17 6.30
CA LYS A 306 16.91 -12.42 5.20
C LYS A 306 15.82 -11.37 5.14
N GLU A 307 15.32 -10.92 6.29
CA GLU A 307 14.32 -9.85 6.36
C GLU A 307 14.89 -8.51 5.88
N TYR A 308 16.16 -8.22 6.17
CA TYR A 308 16.85 -7.07 5.61
C TYR A 308 16.96 -7.15 4.07
N GLU A 309 17.36 -8.31 3.54
CA GLU A 309 17.43 -8.54 2.09
C GLU A 309 16.06 -8.41 1.42
N GLU A 310 15.00 -8.87 2.06
CA GLU A 310 13.62 -8.69 1.60
C GLU A 310 13.24 -7.20 1.54
N CYS A 311 13.62 -6.41 2.54
CA CYS A 311 13.43 -4.96 2.52
C CYS A 311 14.16 -4.31 1.33
N LEU A 312 15.42 -4.70 1.07
CA LEU A 312 16.15 -4.19 -0.10
C LEU A 312 15.50 -4.58 -1.42
N LEU A 313 14.98 -5.80 -1.53
CA LEU A 313 14.26 -6.24 -2.71
C LEU A 313 12.98 -5.41 -2.94
N LYS A 314 12.24 -5.12 -1.87
CA LYS A 314 11.05 -4.25 -1.90
C LYS A 314 11.39 -2.79 -2.24
N ALA A 315 12.58 -2.32 -1.89
CA ALA A 315 13.08 -0.99 -2.20
C ALA A 315 13.48 -0.80 -3.67
N LYS A 316 13.78 -1.90 -4.38
CA LYS A 316 14.43 -1.89 -5.69
C LYS A 316 13.76 -0.98 -6.71
N ALA A 317 12.44 -1.07 -6.88
CA ALA A 317 11.72 -0.27 -7.88
C ALA A 317 11.80 1.24 -7.59
N MET A 318 11.62 1.67 -6.32
CA MET A 318 11.75 3.07 -5.93
C MET A 318 13.17 3.58 -6.08
N HIS A 319 14.16 2.74 -5.73
CA HIS A 319 15.56 3.07 -5.90
C HIS A 319 15.93 3.24 -7.38
N GLU A 320 15.50 2.32 -8.25
CA GLU A 320 15.75 2.37 -9.70
C GLU A 320 15.14 3.61 -10.37
N VAL A 321 14.00 4.08 -9.84
CA VAL A 321 13.33 5.28 -10.35
C VAL A 321 14.05 6.56 -9.92
N LEU A 322 14.66 6.57 -8.74
CA LEU A 322 15.32 7.76 -8.17
C LEU A 322 16.80 7.85 -8.55
N CYS A 323 17.49 6.73 -8.60
CA CYS A 323 18.92 6.60 -8.88
C CYS A 323 19.17 6.11 -10.29
#